data_29244dfde38cdb56ad15d274c51dba65
#
_entry.id   29244dfde38cdb56ad15d274c51dba65
#
_cell.length_a   1.000
_cell.length_b   1.000
_cell.length_c   1.000
_cell.angle_alpha   90.00
_cell.angle_beta   90.00
_cell.angle_gamma   90.00
#
_symmetry.space_group_name_H-M   'P 1'
#
loop_
_entity.id
_entity.type
_entity.pdbx_description
1 polymer ?
#
loop_
_entity_poly.entity_id
_entity_poly.type
_entity_poly.pdbx_seq_one_letter_code
_entity_poly.pdbx_strand_id
1 'polypeptide(L)'
;MSDPIIEYVESSSTKYLEAIVTFDISEGQQWFYGGMEVSGNTIFTDAEIEKVKSMKVGSVLNLETVQSEYGAIADLYYNEGYIANGMNISNERDDTNMTVKFYLDIAEGPQAVIEQILISGLSKTKEYVMRRELTLQPGDVFSKAKLITSAQNLYNTGLLANLDYDLMFGQTENGVILEFKLEEGKTKDIQFGATFGGTLNQFPVSGFVQWQDRNLFGKAQTLGIGVTLSPDTQSIDLSFGDTWFRDHRWSNSISIGFARSTHAGELQLGTNAPKYYNGRNGDETWPLGYSSASQWANSNNEYPSSRDLMTYNLFTLSIGWSTGYTFIYDVGRLSLSGGFSFSRNRAVYEDKYVPFERLINLYRGDTSNFWDWKPSRKLSFGVQWDGRDYITNTTKGYLLSTSITYAGGFMGGLSNYIRLNTSAAGYLKLFSVNIKEEGTKNIMLCVSTSASFMFKQLYNYNKVYKDDPSKDYVALWDPKFGATKYEMLYIDGMTIGRGFNMVIDQAFLWDNMIEISYPLVENILQAEVFVSATGVNSELNQVKQGINWYFAAGTGIKLKIQGFPLGLYLVKNWTYKHQSITSMEGERTWNSIGGSFFNFGRSDRGMSLVLAISTSLI
;
A
#
# COMPACT_ATOMS: atom_id res chain seq x y z
N MET A 1 28.57 18.13 37.90
CA MET A 1 28.63 16.72 37.50
C MET A 1 30.03 16.27 37.86
N SER A 2 30.17 15.31 38.75
CA SER A 2 31.47 14.70 39.06
C SER A 2 31.93 13.81 37.91
N ASP A 3 33.21 13.45 37.88
CA ASP A 3 33.69 12.43 36.96
C ASP A 3 32.96 11.11 37.23
N PRO A 4 32.59 10.35 36.19
CA PRO A 4 31.86 9.11 36.36
C PRO A 4 32.70 8.07 37.09
N ILE A 5 32.12 7.43 38.09
CA ILE A 5 32.70 6.26 38.77
C ILE A 5 32.36 5.03 37.93
N ILE A 6 33.42 4.35 37.44
CA ILE A 6 33.24 3.14 36.62
C ILE A 6 33.67 1.94 37.44
N GLU A 7 32.72 1.06 37.74
CA GLU A 7 32.97 -0.22 38.38
C GLU A 7 32.79 -1.36 37.37
N TYR A 8 33.76 -2.27 37.30
CA TYR A 8 33.65 -3.45 36.44
C TYR A 8 33.21 -4.66 37.31
N VAL A 9 32.07 -5.23 36.93
CA VAL A 9 31.51 -6.40 37.61
C VAL A 9 31.60 -7.61 36.69
N GLU A 10 32.07 -8.75 37.23
CA GLU A 10 32.03 -10.01 36.46
C GLU A 10 30.59 -10.47 36.28
N SER A 11 30.13 -10.57 35.01
CA SER A 11 28.82 -11.11 34.70
C SER A 11 28.81 -12.62 34.93
N SER A 12 27.85 -13.09 35.70
CA SER A 12 27.73 -14.52 36.05
C SER A 12 27.33 -15.43 34.86
N SER A 13 27.03 -14.87 33.69
CA SER A 13 26.51 -15.62 32.53
C SER A 13 27.22 -15.38 31.22
N THR A 14 28.14 -14.45 31.12
CA THR A 14 28.77 -14.07 29.82
C THR A 14 30.28 -13.85 29.98
N LYS A 15 30.99 -14.00 28.87
CA LYS A 15 32.44 -13.79 28.74
C LYS A 15 32.89 -12.31 28.83
N TYR A 16 32.00 -11.39 29.22
CA TYR A 16 32.25 -9.96 29.22
C TYR A 16 32.14 -9.37 30.61
N LEU A 17 32.93 -8.35 30.90
CA LEU A 17 32.81 -7.51 32.08
C LEU A 17 31.68 -6.50 31.88
N GLU A 18 30.79 -6.40 32.81
CA GLU A 18 29.76 -5.36 32.84
C GLU A 18 30.37 -4.13 33.54
N ALA A 19 30.27 -2.96 32.90
CA ALA A 19 30.69 -1.69 33.46
C ALA A 19 29.45 -0.95 34.02
N ILE A 20 29.43 -0.77 35.33
CA ILE A 20 28.45 0.11 36.00
C ILE A 20 29.03 1.50 36.04
N VAL A 21 28.41 2.45 35.35
CA VAL A 21 28.83 3.86 35.34
C VAL A 21 27.89 4.65 36.24
N THR A 22 28.40 5.15 37.33
CA THR A 22 27.63 5.98 38.28
C THR A 22 28.00 7.43 38.11
N PHE A 23 27.01 8.28 37.92
CA PHE A 23 27.14 9.71 37.86
C PHE A 23 26.50 10.35 39.09
N ASP A 24 27.29 11.14 39.83
CA ASP A 24 26.74 12.00 40.87
C ASP A 24 26.28 13.32 40.24
N ILE A 25 24.97 13.56 40.26
CA ILE A 25 24.34 14.73 39.68
C ILE A 25 23.81 15.63 40.78
N SER A 26 24.26 16.86 40.80
CA SER A 26 23.65 17.92 41.60
C SER A 26 22.75 18.73 40.68
N GLU A 27 21.46 18.67 40.88
CA GLU A 27 20.45 19.25 39.96
C GLU A 27 20.40 20.79 40.00
N GLY A 28 20.99 21.44 40.98
CA GLY A 28 20.92 22.89 41.09
C GLY A 28 19.48 23.43 41.29
N GLN A 29 19.30 24.71 41.08
CA GLN A 29 18.01 25.36 41.22
C GLN A 29 17.25 25.37 39.88
N GLN A 30 15.92 25.21 39.98
CA GLN A 30 15.04 25.25 38.81
C GLN A 30 14.78 26.70 38.39
N TRP A 31 14.96 26.99 37.11
CA TRP A 31 14.73 28.28 36.51
C TRP A 31 13.45 28.29 35.66
N PHE A 32 12.81 29.46 35.57
CA PHE A 32 11.62 29.68 34.79
C PHE A 32 11.88 30.63 33.62
N TYR A 33 11.15 30.43 32.54
CA TYR A 33 11.24 31.23 31.33
C TYR A 33 10.60 32.61 31.54
N GLY A 34 11.38 33.68 31.45
CA GLY A 34 10.96 35.08 31.59
C GLY A 34 10.46 35.73 30.30
N GLY A 35 10.46 34.96 29.19
CA GLY A 35 10.11 35.47 27.87
C GLY A 35 11.31 35.74 26.97
N MET A 36 11.07 35.94 25.69
CA MET A 36 12.02 36.40 24.69
C MET A 36 11.52 37.70 24.07
N GLU A 37 12.28 38.78 24.27
CA GLU A 37 12.04 40.09 23.66
C GLU A 37 12.87 40.20 22.38
N VAL A 38 12.25 40.65 21.29
CA VAL A 38 12.88 40.76 19.97
C VAL A 38 12.96 42.22 19.59
N SER A 39 14.10 42.63 19.04
CA SER A 39 14.36 44.00 18.58
C SER A 39 15.01 43.97 17.19
N GLY A 40 14.88 45.07 16.46
CA GLY A 40 15.46 45.21 15.12
C GLY A 40 14.63 44.56 14.00
N ASN A 41 13.49 43.94 14.32
CA ASN A 41 12.59 43.34 13.36
C ASN A 41 11.70 44.40 12.69
N THR A 42 11.98 44.71 11.42
CA THR A 42 11.18 45.65 10.61
C THR A 42 10.41 44.93 9.51
N ILE A 43 10.86 43.77 9.08
CA ILE A 43 10.26 42.94 8.01
C ILE A 43 9.12 42.11 8.57
N PHE A 44 9.31 41.48 9.73
CA PHE A 44 8.27 40.72 10.40
C PHE A 44 7.74 41.46 11.59
N THR A 45 6.45 41.48 11.77
CA THR A 45 5.79 42.06 12.93
C THR A 45 6.00 41.20 14.18
N ASP A 46 5.92 41.81 15.36
CA ASP A 46 5.98 41.08 16.63
C ASP A 46 4.93 39.96 16.71
N ALA A 47 3.76 40.18 16.12
CA ALA A 47 2.69 39.20 16.09
C ALA A 47 3.01 37.96 15.21
N GLU A 48 3.81 38.11 14.16
CA GLU A 48 4.27 37.01 13.32
C GLU A 48 5.40 36.24 14.02
N ILE A 49 6.30 36.94 14.68
CA ILE A 49 7.38 36.32 15.47
C ILE A 49 6.77 35.54 16.65
N GLU A 50 5.76 36.10 17.32
CA GLU A 50 5.11 35.45 18.47
C GLU A 50 4.43 34.14 18.11
N LYS A 51 3.93 33.99 16.86
CA LYS A 51 3.30 32.74 16.40
C LYS A 51 4.27 31.55 16.32
N VAL A 52 5.55 31.79 16.13
CA VAL A 52 6.57 30.72 16.03
C VAL A 52 7.18 30.37 17.38
N LYS A 53 6.92 31.17 18.43
CA LYS A 53 7.31 30.86 19.79
C LYS A 53 6.38 29.85 20.41
N SER A 54 6.89 28.89 21.12
CA SER A 54 6.14 27.78 21.73
C SER A 54 6.13 27.80 23.25
N MET A 55 7.18 28.38 23.85
CA MET A 55 7.38 28.43 25.30
C MET A 55 6.55 29.56 25.96
N LYS A 56 5.83 29.22 27.00
CA LYS A 56 5.01 30.18 27.75
C LYS A 56 5.80 30.80 28.88
N VAL A 57 5.68 32.13 29.05
CA VAL A 57 6.27 32.83 30.17
C VAL A 57 5.81 32.21 31.50
N GLY A 58 6.76 31.97 32.40
CA GLY A 58 6.52 31.32 33.70
C GLY A 58 6.58 29.77 33.65
N SER A 59 6.76 29.14 32.49
CA SER A 59 7.05 27.69 32.41
C SER A 59 8.49 27.40 32.85
N VAL A 60 8.76 26.13 33.20
CA VAL A 60 10.12 25.68 33.48
C VAL A 60 11.01 25.94 32.26
N LEU A 61 12.17 26.54 32.47
CA LEU A 61 13.09 26.89 31.39
C LEU A 61 13.63 25.62 30.73
N ASN A 62 13.43 25.53 29.44
CA ASN A 62 14.04 24.51 28.59
C ASN A 62 14.87 25.21 27.50
N LEU A 63 16.20 25.12 27.63
CA LEU A 63 17.13 25.77 26.70
C LEU A 63 17.03 25.19 25.27
N GLU A 64 16.71 23.92 25.12
CA GLU A 64 16.49 23.30 23.81
C GLU A 64 15.28 23.92 23.09
N THR A 65 14.20 24.18 23.84
CA THR A 65 13.01 24.87 23.29
C THR A 65 13.36 26.33 22.92
N VAL A 66 14.11 27.06 23.75
CA VAL A 66 14.58 28.41 23.41
C VAL A 66 15.42 28.40 22.13
N GLN A 67 16.33 27.45 22.00
CA GLN A 67 17.13 27.30 20.78
C GLN A 67 16.28 26.95 19.56
N SER A 68 15.25 26.15 19.74
CA SER A 68 14.29 25.83 18.68
C SER A 68 13.47 27.06 18.25
N GLU A 69 13.06 27.92 19.21
CA GLU A 69 12.37 29.18 18.90
C GLU A 69 13.30 30.17 18.16
N TYR A 70 14.54 30.28 18.58
CA TYR A 70 15.56 31.05 17.86
C TYR A 70 15.69 30.57 16.41
N GLY A 71 15.81 29.25 16.22
CA GLY A 71 15.87 28.64 14.89
C GLY A 71 14.61 28.92 14.05
N ALA A 72 13.42 28.84 14.66
CA ALA A 72 12.16 29.13 13.98
C ALA A 72 12.04 30.60 13.55
N ILE A 73 12.53 31.56 14.38
CA ILE A 73 12.59 32.98 14.01
C ILE A 73 13.59 33.18 12.86
N ALA A 74 14.76 32.57 12.91
CA ALA A 74 15.75 32.64 11.83
C ALA A 74 15.19 32.07 10.51
N ASP A 75 14.40 31.02 10.59
CA ASP A 75 13.77 30.39 9.43
C ASP A 75 12.74 31.30 8.75
N LEU A 76 12.03 32.19 9.48
CA LEU A 76 11.18 33.21 8.87
C LEU A 76 11.99 34.07 7.90
N TYR A 77 13.13 34.59 8.36
CA TYR A 77 14.03 35.43 7.57
C TYR A 77 14.66 34.66 6.41
N TYR A 78 15.13 33.45 6.63
CA TYR A 78 15.75 32.62 5.57
C TYR A 78 14.74 32.22 4.50
N ASN A 79 13.47 32.07 4.85
CA ASN A 79 12.44 31.74 3.87
C ASN A 79 12.06 32.91 2.96
N GLU A 80 12.26 34.13 3.40
CA GLU A 80 12.05 35.35 2.64
C GLU A 80 13.37 35.94 2.06
N GLY A 81 14.45 35.16 2.07
CA GLY A 81 15.69 35.48 1.41
C GLY A 81 16.68 36.33 2.24
N TYR A 82 16.38 36.64 3.46
CA TYR A 82 17.27 37.42 4.33
C TYR A 82 18.34 36.54 4.99
N ILE A 83 19.26 36.03 4.18
CA ILE A 83 20.29 35.07 4.61
C ILE A 83 21.50 35.72 5.29
N ALA A 84 21.72 37.01 5.01
CA ALA A 84 22.82 37.81 5.58
C ALA A 84 22.40 38.52 6.88
N ASN A 85 21.34 38.05 7.53
CA ASN A 85 20.90 38.58 8.80
C ASN A 85 21.93 38.27 9.92
N GLY A 86 22.08 39.18 10.84
CA GLY A 86 22.79 38.99 12.08
C GLY A 86 21.79 38.86 13.22
N MET A 87 21.81 37.74 13.93
CA MET A 87 20.95 37.52 15.10
C MET A 87 21.79 37.28 16.33
N ASN A 88 21.67 38.17 17.32
CA ASN A 88 22.42 38.09 18.57
C ASN A 88 21.46 37.83 19.73
N ILE A 89 21.64 36.71 20.40
CA ILE A 89 20.83 36.34 21.56
C ILE A 89 21.63 36.59 22.85
N SER A 90 21.03 37.32 23.78
CA SER A 90 21.57 37.53 25.13
C SER A 90 20.50 37.12 26.16
N ASN A 91 20.92 36.95 27.41
CA ASN A 91 19.98 36.62 28.49
C ASN A 91 20.31 37.42 29.76
N GLU A 92 19.27 37.64 30.52
CA GLU A 92 19.35 38.27 31.85
C GLU A 92 18.70 37.34 32.88
N ARG A 93 19.37 37.12 33.99
CA ARG A 93 18.91 36.27 35.10
C ARG A 93 18.41 37.13 36.24
N ASP A 94 17.24 36.79 36.72
CA ASP A 94 16.69 37.32 37.95
C ASP A 94 16.74 36.24 39.03
N ASP A 95 17.75 36.33 39.88
CA ASP A 95 17.97 35.38 40.98
C ASP A 95 16.88 35.49 42.08
N THR A 96 16.11 36.60 42.13
CA THR A 96 15.05 36.79 43.11
C THR A 96 13.80 36.01 42.70
N ASN A 97 13.44 36.07 41.44
CA ASN A 97 12.26 35.39 40.90
C ASN A 97 12.60 34.06 40.22
N MET A 98 13.88 33.65 40.18
CA MET A 98 14.38 32.47 39.47
C MET A 98 13.95 32.43 38.01
N THR A 99 13.97 33.59 37.33
CA THR A 99 13.58 33.70 35.92
C THR A 99 14.75 34.08 35.02
N VAL A 100 14.73 33.59 33.78
CA VAL A 100 15.67 33.99 32.73
C VAL A 100 14.89 34.61 31.58
N LYS A 101 15.18 35.86 31.27
CA LYS A 101 14.62 36.58 30.13
C LYS A 101 15.68 36.62 29.01
N PHE A 102 15.25 36.40 27.79
CA PHE A 102 16.10 36.42 26.60
C PHE A 102 15.84 37.68 25.78
N TYR A 103 16.86 38.17 25.15
CA TYR A 103 16.81 39.31 24.24
C TYR A 103 17.45 38.89 22.93
N LEU A 104 16.69 39.02 21.84
CA LEU A 104 17.13 38.72 20.48
C LEU A 104 17.19 40.02 19.68
N ASP A 105 18.38 40.44 19.32
CA ASP A 105 18.61 41.61 18.49
C ASP A 105 18.89 41.17 17.05
N ILE A 106 18.11 41.68 16.08
CA ILE A 106 18.11 41.26 14.68
C ILE A 106 18.63 42.40 13.80
N ALA A 107 19.69 42.14 13.07
CA ALA A 107 20.12 42.97 11.95
C ALA A 107 19.72 42.28 10.63
N GLU A 108 18.65 42.74 10.01
CA GLU A 108 17.92 41.98 8.97
C GLU A 108 18.73 41.77 7.68
N GLY A 109 19.63 42.64 7.33
CA GLY A 109 20.43 42.54 6.09
C GLY A 109 19.64 42.70 4.81
N PRO A 110 20.26 42.56 3.63
CA PRO A 110 19.59 42.60 2.34
C PRO A 110 18.96 41.28 1.97
N GLN A 111 17.91 41.33 1.14
CA GLN A 111 17.25 40.17 0.58
C GLN A 111 18.08 39.56 -0.56
N ALA A 112 18.41 38.29 -0.48
CA ALA A 112 19.19 37.55 -1.47
C ALA A 112 18.33 37.03 -2.62
N VAL A 113 18.83 37.16 -3.84
CA VAL A 113 18.23 36.65 -5.06
C VAL A 113 19.14 35.59 -5.68
N ILE A 114 18.57 34.49 -6.14
CA ILE A 114 19.33 33.43 -6.81
C ILE A 114 19.82 33.93 -8.16
N GLU A 115 21.11 34.12 -8.32
CA GLU A 115 21.73 34.52 -9.58
C GLU A 115 21.91 33.31 -10.50
N GLN A 116 22.38 32.19 -9.94
CA GLN A 116 22.65 30.98 -10.68
C GLN A 116 22.45 29.73 -9.80
N ILE A 117 22.04 28.64 -10.43
CA ILE A 117 22.01 27.31 -9.81
C ILE A 117 22.96 26.40 -10.59
N LEU A 118 23.98 25.90 -9.91
CA LEU A 118 24.95 24.95 -10.43
C LEU A 118 24.60 23.54 -9.96
N ILE A 119 24.78 22.56 -10.84
CA ILE A 119 24.64 21.15 -10.54
C ILE A 119 25.92 20.45 -10.96
N SER A 120 26.62 19.87 -10.01
CA SER A 120 27.90 19.18 -10.24
C SER A 120 27.85 17.71 -9.79
N GLY A 121 28.82 16.90 -10.23
CA GLY A 121 28.96 15.49 -9.85
C GLY A 121 28.17 14.48 -10.67
N LEU A 122 27.44 14.91 -11.70
CA LEU A 122 26.73 14.01 -12.61
C LEU A 122 27.68 13.40 -13.65
N SER A 123 27.59 12.11 -13.86
CA SER A 123 28.35 11.36 -14.87
C SER A 123 27.48 10.66 -15.91
N LYS A 124 26.35 10.10 -15.51
CA LYS A 124 25.41 9.35 -16.35
C LYS A 124 24.08 10.09 -16.54
N THR A 125 23.57 10.64 -15.45
CA THR A 125 22.29 11.34 -15.44
C THR A 125 22.39 12.66 -16.17
N LYS A 126 21.42 12.94 -17.02
CA LYS A 126 21.35 14.23 -17.72
C LYS A 126 20.97 15.32 -16.74
N GLU A 127 21.65 16.47 -16.82
CA GLU A 127 21.46 17.59 -15.88
C GLU A 127 19.99 18.05 -15.79
N TYR A 128 19.27 18.11 -16.90
CA TYR A 128 17.86 18.53 -16.91
C TYR A 128 16.96 17.63 -16.04
N VAL A 129 17.35 16.36 -15.82
CA VAL A 129 16.63 15.42 -14.94
C VAL A 129 16.66 15.89 -13.50
N MET A 130 17.79 16.42 -13.05
CA MET A 130 17.94 16.97 -11.71
C MET A 130 17.33 18.38 -11.63
N ARG A 131 17.59 19.20 -12.64
CA ARG A 131 17.13 20.58 -12.68
C ARG A 131 15.60 20.72 -12.59
N ARG A 132 14.85 19.82 -13.21
CA ARG A 132 13.37 19.82 -13.17
C ARG A 132 12.77 19.47 -11.80
N GLU A 133 13.56 18.91 -10.89
CA GLU A 133 13.14 18.58 -9.51
C GLU A 133 13.29 19.78 -8.57
N LEU A 134 14.00 20.82 -8.98
CA LEU A 134 14.22 22.03 -8.20
C LEU A 134 12.94 22.87 -8.15
N THR A 135 12.67 23.42 -6.98
CA THR A 135 11.57 24.37 -6.74
C THR A 135 12.04 25.83 -6.78
N LEU A 136 13.35 26.03 -6.89
CA LEU A 136 14.01 27.32 -7.04
C LEU A 136 14.54 27.49 -8.47
N GLN A 137 14.47 28.72 -8.98
CA GLN A 137 14.98 29.09 -10.30
C GLN A 137 15.87 30.35 -10.20
N PRO A 138 16.80 30.57 -11.15
CA PRO A 138 17.51 31.85 -11.24
C PRO A 138 16.51 33.02 -11.37
N GLY A 139 16.71 34.05 -10.57
CA GLY A 139 15.81 35.20 -10.44
C GLY A 139 14.82 35.12 -9.27
N ASP A 140 14.65 33.95 -8.66
CA ASP A 140 13.81 33.82 -7.46
C ASP A 140 14.51 34.42 -6.24
N VAL A 141 13.72 34.94 -5.30
CA VAL A 141 14.18 35.22 -3.94
C VAL A 141 14.58 33.90 -3.30
N PHE A 142 15.72 33.89 -2.62
CA PHE A 142 16.16 32.71 -1.88
C PHE A 142 15.12 32.30 -0.82
N SER A 143 14.90 31.02 -0.66
CA SER A 143 14.02 30.46 0.38
C SER A 143 14.60 29.16 0.89
N LYS A 144 14.87 29.08 2.20
CA LYS A 144 15.36 27.86 2.86
C LYS A 144 14.39 26.70 2.72
N ALA A 145 13.09 26.95 2.86
CA ALA A 145 12.07 25.91 2.71
C ALA A 145 12.06 25.34 1.29
N LYS A 146 12.15 26.19 0.24
CA LYS A 146 12.25 25.74 -1.14
C LYS A 146 13.56 25.01 -1.43
N LEU A 147 14.68 25.42 -0.81
CA LEU A 147 15.97 24.73 -0.91
C LEU A 147 15.86 23.30 -0.34
N ILE A 148 15.34 23.17 0.88
CA ILE A 148 15.13 21.87 1.51
C ILE A 148 14.19 20.99 0.66
N THR A 149 13.11 21.56 0.16
CA THR A 149 12.18 20.84 -0.74
C THR A 149 12.89 20.40 -2.02
N SER A 150 13.73 21.24 -2.61
CA SER A 150 14.53 20.88 -3.78
C SER A 150 15.49 19.73 -3.49
N ALA A 151 16.21 19.80 -2.36
CA ALA A 151 17.10 18.73 -1.92
C ALA A 151 16.36 17.42 -1.68
N GLN A 152 15.18 17.47 -1.04
CA GLN A 152 14.32 16.29 -0.83
C GLN A 152 13.82 15.71 -2.16
N ASN A 153 13.40 16.56 -3.11
CA ASN A 153 12.97 16.13 -4.42
C ASN A 153 14.09 15.41 -5.18
N LEU A 154 15.30 15.99 -5.17
CA LEU A 154 16.49 15.40 -5.78
C LEU A 154 16.81 14.03 -5.16
N TYR A 155 16.81 13.93 -3.84
CA TYR A 155 17.07 12.68 -3.13
C TYR A 155 15.97 11.63 -3.40
N ASN A 156 14.72 12.05 -3.45
CA ASN A 156 13.57 11.19 -3.71
C ASN A 156 13.52 10.64 -5.15
N THR A 157 14.34 11.15 -6.07
CA THR A 157 14.50 10.51 -7.38
C THR A 157 15.04 9.07 -7.26
N GLY A 158 15.73 8.76 -6.15
CA GLY A 158 16.41 7.49 -5.93
C GLY A 158 17.60 7.24 -6.86
N LEU A 159 18.11 8.29 -7.51
CA LEU A 159 19.26 8.24 -8.42
C LEU A 159 20.56 8.64 -7.74
N LEU A 160 20.49 9.23 -6.55
CA LEU A 160 21.62 9.77 -5.81
C LEU A 160 21.99 8.87 -4.63
N ALA A 161 23.28 8.70 -4.41
CA ALA A 161 23.85 8.11 -3.21
C ALA A 161 24.04 9.15 -2.12
N ASN A 162 24.44 10.37 -2.50
CA ASN A 162 24.61 11.50 -1.60
C ASN A 162 24.26 12.81 -2.30
N LEU A 163 23.91 13.82 -1.50
CA LEU A 163 23.61 15.16 -1.94
C LEU A 163 24.11 16.14 -0.87
N ASP A 164 24.86 17.13 -1.32
CA ASP A 164 25.28 18.28 -0.53
C ASP A 164 24.99 19.56 -1.31
N TYR A 165 24.93 20.70 -0.64
CA TYR A 165 24.71 21.98 -1.29
C TYR A 165 25.51 23.08 -0.62
N ASP A 166 26.02 23.99 -1.45
CA ASP A 166 26.75 25.19 -1.00
C ASP A 166 26.04 26.45 -1.51
N LEU A 167 26.11 27.49 -0.71
CA LEU A 167 25.63 28.81 -1.06
C LEU A 167 26.83 29.76 -1.13
N MET A 168 27.04 30.35 -2.30
CA MET A 168 28.16 31.26 -2.56
C MET A 168 27.63 32.64 -2.93
N PHE A 169 28.40 33.67 -2.67
CA PHE A 169 28.08 35.03 -3.13
C PHE A 169 28.18 35.10 -4.66
N GLY A 170 27.18 35.74 -5.29
CA GLY A 170 27.15 36.00 -6.72
C GLY A 170 27.96 37.20 -7.12
N GLN A 171 27.82 37.63 -8.36
CA GLN A 171 28.50 38.83 -8.91
C GLN A 171 27.69 40.12 -8.67
N THR A 172 26.38 39.98 -8.48
CA THR A 172 25.48 41.09 -8.15
C THR A 172 25.46 41.36 -6.65
N GLU A 173 25.12 42.58 -6.24
CA GLU A 173 25.20 43.04 -4.84
C GLU A 173 24.44 42.13 -3.86
N ASN A 174 23.31 41.56 -4.26
CA ASN A 174 22.50 40.65 -3.44
C ASN A 174 22.36 39.27 -4.10
N GLY A 175 23.20 38.97 -5.10
CA GLY A 175 23.15 37.71 -5.85
C GLY A 175 23.77 36.57 -5.05
N VAL A 176 23.14 35.41 -5.10
CA VAL A 176 23.70 34.19 -4.53
C VAL A 176 23.70 33.06 -5.59
N ILE A 177 24.77 32.29 -5.57
CA ILE A 177 24.92 31.11 -6.40
C ILE A 177 24.69 29.90 -5.52
N LEU A 178 23.72 29.07 -5.88
CA LEU A 178 23.42 27.82 -5.20
C LEU A 178 24.03 26.67 -6.00
N GLU A 179 24.96 25.93 -5.39
CA GLU A 179 25.54 24.74 -5.99
C GLU A 179 25.01 23.48 -5.32
N PHE A 180 24.44 22.56 -6.08
CA PHE A 180 24.13 21.20 -5.65
C PHE A 180 25.27 20.28 -6.08
N LYS A 181 25.93 19.65 -5.12
CA LYS A 181 26.97 18.65 -5.31
C LYS A 181 26.38 17.27 -5.17
N LEU A 182 26.21 16.57 -6.29
CA LEU A 182 25.49 15.31 -6.36
C LEU A 182 26.47 14.15 -6.52
N GLU A 183 26.21 13.07 -5.83
CA GLU A 183 26.88 11.79 -6.03
C GLU A 183 25.86 10.78 -6.55
N GLU A 184 26.08 10.26 -7.77
CA GLU A 184 25.17 9.31 -8.39
C GLU A 184 25.20 7.95 -7.70
N GLY A 185 24.02 7.41 -7.41
CA GLY A 185 23.83 6.10 -6.85
C GLY A 185 23.81 4.98 -7.90
N LYS A 186 23.68 3.74 -7.43
CA LYS A 186 23.43 2.59 -8.29
C LYS A 186 21.97 2.61 -8.75
N THR A 187 21.77 2.63 -10.06
CA THR A 187 20.43 2.68 -10.67
C THR A 187 19.95 1.33 -11.21
N LYS A 188 20.88 0.38 -11.31
CA LYS A 188 20.59 -1.00 -11.74
C LYS A 188 20.62 -1.91 -10.53
N ASP A 189 19.56 -2.66 -10.35
CA ASP A 189 19.43 -3.61 -9.25
C ASP A 189 18.75 -4.91 -9.72
N ILE A 190 19.04 -5.96 -9.00
CA ILE A 190 18.35 -7.24 -9.11
C ILE A 190 17.72 -7.53 -7.76
N GLN A 191 16.41 -7.71 -7.75
CA GLN A 191 15.65 -8.12 -6.59
C GLN A 191 15.20 -9.55 -6.79
N PHE A 192 15.26 -10.34 -5.74
CA PHE A 192 14.69 -11.67 -5.71
C PHE A 192 14.01 -11.89 -4.36
N GLY A 193 12.98 -12.70 -4.37
CA GLY A 193 12.21 -12.93 -3.15
C GLY A 193 11.10 -13.95 -3.37
N ALA A 194 10.30 -14.11 -2.35
CA ALA A 194 9.08 -14.88 -2.40
C ALA A 194 7.89 -14.00 -2.04
N THR A 195 6.81 -14.13 -2.79
CA THR A 195 5.52 -13.53 -2.46
C THR A 195 4.60 -14.61 -1.92
N PHE A 196 3.83 -14.24 -0.91
CA PHE A 196 2.79 -15.08 -0.35
C PHE A 196 1.47 -14.44 -0.70
N GLY A 197 0.59 -15.16 -1.38
CA GLY A 197 -0.71 -14.66 -1.81
C GLY A 197 -1.74 -15.78 -1.80
N GLY A 198 -2.84 -15.56 -1.08
CA GLY A 198 -4.00 -16.42 -1.15
C GLY A 198 -4.74 -16.17 -2.45
N THR A 199 -4.66 -17.07 -3.38
CA THR A 199 -5.46 -17.02 -4.58
C THR A 199 -6.35 -18.26 -4.65
N LEU A 200 -7.44 -18.10 -5.38
CA LEU A 200 -8.42 -19.18 -5.61
C LEU A 200 -7.73 -20.40 -6.21
N ASN A 201 -7.59 -21.48 -5.44
CA ASN A 201 -7.01 -22.75 -5.89
C ASN A 201 -5.61 -22.65 -6.49
N GLN A 202 -4.81 -21.65 -6.10
CA GLN A 202 -3.42 -21.50 -6.53
C GLN A 202 -2.45 -21.79 -5.39
N PHE A 203 -1.22 -22.17 -5.76
CA PHE A 203 -0.17 -22.37 -4.78
C PHE A 203 0.17 -21.04 -4.10
N PRO A 204 0.14 -20.98 -2.76
CA PRO A 204 0.19 -19.70 -2.04
C PRO A 204 1.57 -19.03 -2.02
N VAL A 205 2.59 -19.65 -2.58
CA VAL A 205 3.95 -19.13 -2.58
C VAL A 205 4.48 -19.02 -4.01
N SER A 206 4.97 -17.85 -4.37
CA SER A 206 5.62 -17.61 -5.65
C SER A 206 7.01 -17.02 -5.44
N GLY A 207 8.01 -17.56 -6.09
CA GLY A 207 9.32 -16.93 -6.20
C GLY A 207 9.34 -15.89 -7.31
N PHE A 208 10.07 -14.80 -7.13
CA PHE A 208 10.30 -13.83 -8.20
C PHE A 208 11.76 -13.41 -8.30
N VAL A 209 12.14 -13.03 -9.51
CA VAL A 209 13.39 -12.33 -9.82
C VAL A 209 13.01 -11.13 -10.69
N GLN A 210 13.43 -9.95 -10.26
CA GLN A 210 13.21 -8.72 -11.01
C GLN A 210 14.55 -8.00 -11.21
N TRP A 211 14.86 -7.70 -12.46
CA TRP A 211 15.92 -6.78 -12.81
C TRP A 211 15.30 -5.45 -13.22
N GLN A 212 15.93 -4.34 -12.79
CA GLN A 212 15.52 -3.01 -13.23
C GLN A 212 16.71 -2.06 -13.40
N ASP A 213 16.58 -1.14 -14.36
CA ASP A 213 17.40 0.05 -14.49
C ASP A 213 16.50 1.28 -14.33
N ARG A 214 16.70 2.05 -13.27
CA ARG A 214 15.88 3.23 -12.94
C ARG A 214 16.36 4.51 -13.64
N ASN A 215 17.44 4.44 -14.37
CA ASN A 215 18.03 5.59 -15.06
C ASN A 215 18.48 5.24 -16.48
N LEU A 216 17.57 4.64 -17.24
CA LEU A 216 17.81 4.25 -18.61
C LEU A 216 18.27 5.45 -19.44
N PHE A 217 19.41 5.35 -20.08
CA PHE A 217 20.05 6.41 -20.88
C PHE A 217 20.31 7.73 -20.11
N GLY A 218 20.34 7.70 -18.79
CA GLY A 218 20.50 8.89 -17.95
C GLY A 218 19.28 9.80 -17.86
N LYS A 219 18.09 9.32 -18.23
CA LYS A 219 16.86 10.12 -18.34
C LYS A 219 15.88 9.93 -17.18
N ALA A 220 16.27 9.21 -16.11
CA ALA A 220 15.38 8.78 -15.02
C ALA A 220 14.18 7.95 -15.51
N GLN A 221 14.34 7.28 -16.64
CA GLN A 221 13.36 6.33 -17.15
C GLN A 221 13.67 4.96 -16.57
N THR A 222 12.63 4.19 -16.25
CA THR A 222 12.77 2.85 -15.69
C THR A 222 12.54 1.80 -16.77
N LEU A 223 13.44 0.83 -16.87
CA LEU A 223 13.21 -0.40 -17.62
C LEU A 223 13.30 -1.57 -16.62
N GLY A 224 12.25 -2.39 -16.58
CA GLY A 224 12.17 -3.53 -15.68
C GLY A 224 11.86 -4.81 -16.44
N ILE A 225 12.45 -5.91 -15.99
CA ILE A 225 12.15 -7.28 -16.44
C ILE A 225 11.89 -8.09 -15.17
N GLY A 226 10.68 -8.64 -15.06
CA GLY A 226 10.26 -9.49 -13.97
C GLY A 226 10.01 -10.92 -14.43
N VAL A 227 10.37 -11.89 -13.60
CA VAL A 227 10.02 -13.29 -13.76
C VAL A 227 9.42 -13.77 -12.46
N THR A 228 8.23 -14.34 -12.53
CA THR A 228 7.56 -14.96 -11.38
C THR A 228 7.36 -16.44 -11.64
N LEU A 229 7.70 -17.25 -10.66
CA LEU A 229 7.63 -18.71 -10.75
C LEU A 229 6.95 -19.29 -9.50
N SER A 230 5.90 -20.06 -9.73
CA SER A 230 5.29 -20.96 -8.77
C SER A 230 4.92 -22.28 -9.46
N PRO A 231 4.56 -23.32 -8.73
CA PRO A 231 4.13 -24.58 -9.36
C PRO A 231 2.96 -24.43 -10.32
N ASP A 232 2.10 -23.45 -10.06
CA ASP A 232 0.87 -23.19 -10.82
C ASP A 232 0.93 -21.92 -11.68
N THR A 233 1.92 -21.04 -11.47
CA THR A 233 2.01 -19.78 -12.22
C THR A 233 3.44 -19.49 -12.65
N GLN A 234 3.64 -19.24 -13.94
CA GLN A 234 4.88 -18.77 -14.51
C GLN A 234 4.58 -17.50 -15.31
N SER A 235 5.30 -16.43 -15.05
CA SER A 235 5.17 -15.20 -15.84
C SER A 235 6.50 -14.54 -16.12
N ILE A 236 6.53 -13.80 -17.22
CA ILE A 236 7.58 -12.85 -17.56
C ILE A 236 6.91 -11.53 -17.92
N ASP A 237 7.42 -10.46 -17.34
CA ASP A 237 6.90 -9.11 -17.50
C ASP A 237 8.02 -8.15 -17.88
N LEU A 238 7.81 -7.36 -18.92
CA LEU A 238 8.66 -6.26 -19.34
C LEU A 238 7.92 -4.96 -19.06
N SER A 239 8.57 -4.02 -18.39
CA SER A 239 7.97 -2.71 -18.07
C SER A 239 8.91 -1.57 -18.45
N PHE A 240 8.34 -0.50 -18.98
CA PHE A 240 9.00 0.76 -19.19
C PHE A 240 8.18 1.86 -18.54
N GLY A 241 8.84 2.74 -17.78
CA GLY A 241 8.20 3.83 -17.07
C GLY A 241 8.96 5.14 -17.22
N ASP A 242 8.22 6.24 -17.25
CA ASP A 242 8.73 7.60 -17.23
C ASP A 242 7.90 8.40 -16.21
N THR A 243 8.54 9.04 -15.24
CA THR A 243 7.86 9.84 -14.22
C THR A 243 7.62 11.29 -14.66
N TRP A 244 8.28 11.70 -15.74
CA TRP A 244 8.15 13.03 -16.32
C TRP A 244 7.88 12.97 -17.82
N PHE A 245 6.66 13.21 -18.21
CA PHE A 245 6.28 13.26 -19.62
C PHE A 245 6.11 14.70 -20.08
N ARG A 246 6.86 15.10 -21.10
CA ARG A 246 6.86 16.46 -21.66
C ARG A 246 7.05 17.55 -20.62
N ASP A 247 8.08 17.41 -19.78
CA ASP A 247 8.45 18.35 -18.72
C ASP A 247 7.39 18.62 -17.64
N HIS A 248 6.42 17.72 -17.53
CA HIS A 248 5.43 17.72 -16.46
C HIS A 248 5.58 16.47 -15.60
N ARG A 249 5.31 16.55 -14.29
CA ARG A 249 5.28 15.41 -13.35
C ARG A 249 4.12 14.46 -13.66
N TRP A 250 4.05 14.01 -14.89
CA TRP A 250 3.05 13.08 -15.37
C TRP A 250 3.70 11.73 -15.62
N SER A 251 3.45 10.79 -14.73
CA SER A 251 3.97 9.45 -14.86
C SER A 251 3.25 8.69 -15.98
N ASN A 252 4.02 7.96 -16.77
CA ASN A 252 3.49 7.03 -17.76
C ASN A 252 4.27 5.72 -17.67
N SER A 253 3.57 4.60 -17.79
CA SER A 253 4.22 3.31 -17.92
C SER A 253 3.52 2.43 -18.95
N ILE A 254 4.32 1.60 -19.60
CA ILE A 254 3.87 0.56 -20.53
C ILE A 254 4.43 -0.76 -20.01
N SER A 255 3.59 -1.79 -20.00
CA SER A 255 4.00 -3.14 -19.64
C SER A 255 3.56 -4.16 -20.70
N ILE A 256 4.37 -5.18 -20.89
CA ILE A 256 4.06 -6.33 -21.73
C ILE A 256 4.34 -7.56 -20.87
N GLY A 257 3.35 -8.43 -20.73
CA GLY A 257 3.47 -9.63 -19.91
C GLY A 257 3.00 -10.87 -20.65
N PHE A 258 3.68 -11.98 -20.38
CA PHE A 258 3.22 -13.30 -20.75
C PHE A 258 3.14 -14.16 -19.50
N ALA A 259 1.98 -14.80 -19.30
CA ALA A 259 1.75 -15.66 -18.16
C ALA A 259 1.14 -16.99 -18.61
N ARG A 260 1.56 -18.05 -17.91
CA ARG A 260 0.87 -19.33 -17.88
C ARG A 260 0.44 -19.58 -16.46
N SER A 261 -0.85 -19.81 -16.25
CA SER A 261 -1.38 -20.24 -14.96
C SER A 261 -2.12 -21.57 -15.09
N THR A 262 -1.81 -22.49 -14.16
CA THR A 262 -2.47 -23.80 -14.07
C THR A 262 -3.53 -23.71 -13.00
N HIS A 263 -4.76 -23.99 -13.39
CA HIS A 263 -5.91 -24.00 -12.49
C HIS A 263 -6.33 -25.45 -12.28
N ALA A 264 -6.05 -25.97 -11.10
CA ALA A 264 -6.40 -27.33 -10.68
C ALA A 264 -7.61 -27.30 -9.75
N GLY A 265 -8.36 -28.40 -9.74
CA GLY A 265 -9.51 -28.50 -8.86
C GLY A 265 -10.73 -27.70 -9.32
N GLU A 266 -10.78 -27.32 -10.58
CA GLU A 266 -11.92 -26.64 -11.16
C GLU A 266 -13.08 -27.61 -11.39
N LEU A 267 -14.30 -27.14 -11.13
CA LEU A 267 -15.48 -27.96 -11.35
C LEU A 267 -15.76 -28.17 -12.84
N GLN A 268 -16.14 -29.38 -13.16
CA GLN A 268 -16.68 -29.71 -14.47
C GLN A 268 -18.15 -30.15 -14.41
N LEU A 269 -18.83 -30.01 -15.54
CA LEU A 269 -20.15 -30.58 -15.75
C LEU A 269 -20.01 -32.11 -15.81
N GLY A 270 -20.63 -32.85 -14.89
CA GLY A 270 -20.63 -34.30 -14.96
C GLY A 270 -21.27 -34.78 -16.25
N THR A 271 -20.73 -35.82 -16.86
CA THR A 271 -21.23 -36.37 -18.13
C THR A 271 -22.66 -36.91 -18.06
N ASN A 272 -23.15 -37.20 -16.85
CA ASN A 272 -24.48 -37.77 -16.61
C ASN A 272 -25.43 -36.85 -15.82
N ALA A 273 -25.03 -35.64 -15.52
CA ALA A 273 -25.84 -34.67 -14.79
C ALA A 273 -26.18 -33.48 -15.70
N PRO A 274 -27.19 -33.59 -16.57
CA PRO A 274 -27.50 -32.57 -17.57
C PRO A 274 -28.06 -31.29 -16.98
N LYS A 275 -28.37 -31.28 -15.69
CA LYS A 275 -29.00 -30.12 -15.04
C LYS A 275 -28.28 -29.77 -13.77
N TYR A 276 -27.77 -28.56 -13.71
CA TYR A 276 -27.14 -27.99 -12.54
C TYR A 276 -28.05 -26.95 -11.93
N TYR A 277 -27.97 -26.87 -10.63
CA TYR A 277 -28.66 -25.85 -9.88
C TYR A 277 -28.20 -24.46 -10.33
N ASN A 278 -29.11 -23.69 -10.88
CA ASN A 278 -28.87 -22.28 -11.20
C ASN A 278 -29.56 -21.30 -10.25
N GLY A 279 -30.25 -21.81 -9.25
CA GLY A 279 -30.87 -21.04 -8.16
C GLY A 279 -31.94 -20.02 -8.55
N ARG A 280 -32.27 -19.92 -9.85
CA ARG A 280 -33.14 -18.84 -10.35
C ARG A 280 -34.52 -19.27 -10.76
N ASN A 281 -34.70 -20.55 -11.10
CA ASN A 281 -35.94 -21.02 -11.68
C ASN A 281 -36.70 -22.03 -10.81
N GLY A 282 -36.29 -22.24 -9.57
CA GLY A 282 -36.96 -23.21 -8.70
C GLY A 282 -36.67 -24.67 -9.03
N ASP A 283 -35.90 -24.94 -10.08
CA ASP A 283 -35.47 -26.31 -10.42
C ASP A 283 -34.25 -26.63 -9.56
N GLU A 284 -34.47 -27.35 -8.48
CA GLU A 284 -33.43 -27.88 -7.60
C GLU A 284 -32.67 -29.02 -8.27
N THR A 285 -31.87 -28.73 -9.25
CA THR A 285 -30.97 -29.73 -9.84
C THR A 285 -29.57 -29.53 -9.26
N TRP A 286 -29.09 -30.57 -8.60
CA TRP A 286 -27.80 -30.59 -7.93
C TRP A 286 -26.73 -31.15 -8.84
N PRO A 287 -25.50 -30.68 -8.79
CA PRO A 287 -24.43 -31.20 -9.62
C PRO A 287 -24.11 -32.65 -9.23
N LEU A 288 -23.62 -33.40 -10.19
CA LEU A 288 -22.94 -34.68 -9.98
C LEU A 288 -23.81 -35.81 -9.45
N GLY A 289 -25.13 -35.79 -9.77
CA GLY A 289 -26.07 -36.87 -9.45
C GLY A 289 -26.67 -36.80 -8.05
N TYR A 290 -26.50 -35.69 -7.34
CA TYR A 290 -27.27 -35.40 -6.13
C TYR A 290 -28.69 -34.98 -6.53
N SER A 291 -29.69 -35.46 -5.78
CA SER A 291 -31.10 -35.17 -6.07
C SER A 291 -31.73 -34.13 -5.15
N SER A 292 -30.99 -33.69 -4.13
CA SER A 292 -31.45 -32.64 -3.18
C SER A 292 -30.31 -31.96 -2.43
N ALA A 293 -30.59 -30.77 -1.88
CA ALA A 293 -29.69 -30.06 -1.00
C ALA A 293 -29.27 -30.88 0.21
N SER A 294 -30.20 -31.62 0.82
CA SER A 294 -29.90 -32.43 1.98
C SER A 294 -29.02 -33.62 1.63
N GLN A 295 -29.25 -34.25 0.48
CA GLN A 295 -28.41 -35.34 -0.01
C GLN A 295 -27.01 -34.86 -0.29
N TRP A 296 -26.86 -33.67 -0.88
CA TRP A 296 -25.57 -33.04 -1.11
C TRP A 296 -24.90 -32.60 0.18
N ALA A 297 -25.61 -32.00 1.12
CA ALA A 297 -25.10 -31.57 2.41
C ALA A 297 -24.71 -32.75 3.35
N ASN A 298 -25.49 -33.83 3.27
CA ASN A 298 -25.27 -35.04 4.07
C ASN A 298 -24.30 -36.03 3.42
N SER A 299 -23.92 -35.76 2.17
CA SER A 299 -22.89 -36.54 1.55
C SER A 299 -21.62 -36.29 2.35
N ASN A 300 -21.17 -37.20 3.15
CA ASN A 300 -19.97 -37.13 4.02
C ASN A 300 -18.63 -36.98 3.28
N ASN A 301 -18.47 -36.19 2.42
CA ASN A 301 -18.13 -36.50 1.25
C ASN A 301 -17.05 -35.78 0.77
N GLU A 302 -16.39 -36.30 0.34
CA GLU A 302 -15.45 -36.27 -0.73
C GLU A 302 -16.00 -35.59 -1.99
N TYR A 303 -16.90 -34.62 -1.84
CA TYR A 303 -17.29 -33.76 -2.92
C TYR A 303 -16.47 -32.44 -2.87
N PRO A 304 -16.01 -31.97 -4.01
CA PRO A 304 -16.11 -32.66 -5.31
C PRO A 304 -15.17 -33.86 -5.35
N SER A 305 -15.63 -34.98 -5.93
CA SER A 305 -14.76 -36.13 -6.14
C SER A 305 -13.73 -35.81 -7.23
N SER A 306 -12.66 -36.57 -7.32
CA SER A 306 -11.61 -36.34 -8.32
C SER A 306 -12.13 -36.37 -9.77
N ARG A 307 -13.21 -37.12 -10.04
CA ARG A 307 -13.86 -37.16 -11.35
C ARG A 307 -14.61 -35.89 -11.72
N ASP A 308 -14.95 -35.09 -10.72
CA ASP A 308 -15.75 -33.88 -10.85
C ASP A 308 -14.86 -32.64 -11.02
N LEU A 309 -13.59 -32.84 -10.86
CA LEU A 309 -12.58 -31.81 -10.98
C LEU A 309 -11.82 -31.92 -12.28
N MET A 310 -11.41 -30.79 -12.80
CA MET A 310 -10.55 -30.66 -13.96
C MET A 310 -9.38 -29.75 -13.69
N THR A 311 -8.38 -29.85 -14.54
CA THR A 311 -7.24 -28.95 -14.56
C THR A 311 -7.14 -28.33 -15.94
N TYR A 312 -6.90 -27.03 -16.01
CA TYR A 312 -6.61 -26.34 -17.26
C TYR A 312 -5.44 -25.39 -17.11
N ASN A 313 -4.79 -25.09 -18.23
CA ASN A 313 -3.77 -24.06 -18.32
C ASN A 313 -4.36 -22.84 -19.00
N LEU A 314 -4.23 -21.67 -18.39
CA LEU A 314 -4.58 -20.39 -18.99
C LEU A 314 -3.29 -19.68 -19.43
N PHE A 315 -3.19 -19.43 -20.72
CA PHE A 315 -2.13 -18.61 -21.30
C PHE A 315 -2.68 -17.20 -21.51
N THR A 316 -1.94 -16.21 -21.06
CA THR A 316 -2.31 -14.79 -21.16
C THR A 316 -1.14 -14.01 -21.73
N LEU A 317 -1.36 -13.30 -22.82
CA LEU A 317 -0.49 -12.22 -23.27
C LEU A 317 -1.17 -10.90 -22.96
N SER A 318 -0.47 -10.01 -22.28
CA SER A 318 -1.03 -8.73 -21.82
C SER A 318 -0.18 -7.55 -22.26
N ILE A 319 -0.85 -6.44 -22.53
CA ILE A 319 -0.25 -5.13 -22.72
C ILE A 319 -1.01 -4.18 -21.81
N GLY A 320 -0.28 -3.47 -20.96
CA GLY A 320 -0.81 -2.46 -20.06
C GLY A 320 -0.22 -1.09 -20.39
N TRP A 321 -1.04 -0.07 -20.25
CA TRP A 321 -0.60 1.31 -20.19
C TRP A 321 -1.22 1.95 -18.96
N SER A 322 -0.41 2.65 -18.18
CA SER A 322 -0.89 3.42 -17.06
C SER A 322 -0.30 4.83 -17.08
N THR A 323 -1.06 5.75 -16.56
CA THR A 323 -0.70 7.16 -16.46
C THR A 323 -1.20 7.72 -15.15
N GLY A 324 -0.49 8.72 -14.59
CA GLY A 324 -0.90 9.32 -13.34
C GLY A 324 -0.23 10.67 -13.10
N TYR A 325 -0.88 11.47 -12.28
CA TYR A 325 -0.37 12.75 -11.81
C TYR A 325 -0.58 12.87 -10.30
N THR A 326 0.45 13.35 -9.60
CA THR A 326 0.37 13.58 -8.15
C THR A 326 0.53 15.06 -7.86
N PHE A 327 -0.50 15.64 -7.25
CA PHE A 327 -0.48 16.96 -6.68
C PHE A 327 0.03 16.89 -5.23
N ILE A 328 0.94 17.75 -4.88
CA ILE A 328 1.54 17.83 -3.54
C ILE A 328 0.98 19.07 -2.86
N TYR A 329 0.42 18.88 -1.67
CA TYR A 329 -0.09 19.93 -0.79
C TYR A 329 0.56 19.81 0.58
N ASP A 330 0.55 20.86 1.38
CA ASP A 330 1.10 20.87 2.75
C ASP A 330 0.45 19.81 3.65
N VAL A 331 -0.82 19.48 3.38
CA VAL A 331 -1.62 18.54 4.18
C VAL A 331 -1.68 17.13 3.58
N GLY A 332 -1.00 16.87 2.47
CA GLY A 332 -0.99 15.54 1.84
C GLY A 332 -0.81 15.56 0.32
N ARG A 333 -0.95 14.41 -0.28
CA ARG A 333 -0.76 14.16 -1.72
C ARG A 333 -2.03 13.63 -2.36
N LEU A 334 -2.48 14.27 -3.42
CA LEU A 334 -3.59 13.80 -4.26
C LEU A 334 -3.01 13.15 -5.52
N SER A 335 -3.21 11.86 -5.69
CA SER A 335 -2.79 11.12 -6.88
C SER A 335 -4.00 10.75 -7.73
N LEU A 336 -3.96 11.13 -9.00
CA LEU A 336 -4.91 10.70 -10.02
C LEU A 336 -4.21 9.68 -10.91
N SER A 337 -4.88 8.57 -11.19
CA SER A 337 -4.34 7.53 -12.06
C SER A 337 -5.37 7.05 -13.07
N GLY A 338 -4.89 6.65 -14.23
CA GLY A 338 -5.68 6.02 -15.27
C GLY A 338 -4.89 4.91 -15.94
N GLY A 339 -5.58 3.92 -16.46
CA GLY A 339 -4.91 2.82 -17.14
C GLY A 339 -5.81 2.12 -18.14
N PHE A 340 -5.16 1.52 -19.12
CA PHE A 340 -5.77 0.62 -20.08
C PHE A 340 -5.01 -0.69 -20.08
N SER A 341 -5.70 -1.80 -19.98
CA SER A 341 -5.10 -3.12 -20.17
C SER A 341 -5.84 -3.90 -21.26
N PHE A 342 -5.05 -4.51 -22.09
CA PHE A 342 -5.49 -5.42 -23.13
C PHE A 342 -4.81 -6.76 -22.92
N SER A 343 -5.57 -7.83 -22.92
CA SER A 343 -5.01 -9.18 -22.92
C SER A 343 -5.67 -10.07 -23.92
N ARG A 344 -4.92 -11.09 -24.36
CA ARG A 344 -5.41 -12.22 -25.12
C ARG A 344 -5.20 -13.48 -24.31
N ASN A 345 -6.26 -14.28 -24.20
CA ASN A 345 -6.32 -15.39 -23.27
C ASN A 345 -6.69 -16.68 -24.03
N ARG A 346 -6.05 -17.77 -23.65
CA ARG A 346 -6.34 -19.11 -24.18
C ARG A 346 -6.30 -20.13 -23.06
N ALA A 347 -7.40 -20.84 -22.87
CA ALA A 347 -7.46 -22.01 -21.99
C ALA A 347 -7.13 -23.28 -22.77
N VAL A 348 -6.31 -24.15 -22.18
CA VAL A 348 -5.92 -25.44 -22.74
C VAL A 348 -6.20 -26.53 -21.72
N TYR A 349 -7.02 -27.50 -22.08
CA TYR A 349 -7.40 -28.65 -21.26
C TYR A 349 -7.75 -29.86 -22.16
N GLU A 350 -7.80 -31.05 -21.56
CA GLU A 350 -8.13 -32.30 -22.29
C GLU A 350 -9.58 -32.30 -22.76
N ASP A 351 -9.85 -32.92 -23.92
CA ASP A 351 -11.18 -32.96 -24.53
C ASP A 351 -12.23 -33.68 -23.69
N LYS A 352 -11.80 -34.56 -22.79
CA LYS A 352 -12.68 -35.27 -21.85
C LYS A 352 -13.36 -34.35 -20.83
N TYR A 353 -12.81 -33.15 -20.61
CA TYR A 353 -13.34 -32.22 -19.62
C TYR A 353 -14.38 -31.30 -20.20
N VAL A 354 -15.42 -31.06 -19.41
CA VAL A 354 -16.46 -30.08 -19.71
C VAL A 354 -16.51 -29.08 -18.57
N PRO A 355 -15.92 -27.89 -18.73
CA PRO A 355 -15.87 -26.90 -17.66
C PRO A 355 -17.27 -26.48 -17.19
N PHE A 356 -17.46 -26.41 -15.89
CA PHE A 356 -18.65 -25.80 -15.31
C PHE A 356 -18.69 -24.30 -15.62
N GLU A 357 -17.55 -23.63 -15.50
CA GLU A 357 -17.47 -22.22 -15.84
C GLU A 357 -17.40 -22.02 -17.36
N ARG A 358 -18.40 -21.35 -17.89
CA ARG A 358 -18.55 -21.12 -19.31
C ARG A 358 -17.40 -20.34 -19.95
N LEU A 359 -16.86 -19.32 -19.24
CA LEU A 359 -15.79 -18.51 -19.80
C LEU A 359 -14.54 -19.33 -20.07
N ILE A 360 -14.25 -20.36 -19.28
CA ILE A 360 -13.16 -21.30 -19.55
C ILE A 360 -13.34 -21.94 -20.92
N ASN A 361 -14.55 -22.41 -21.23
CA ASN A 361 -14.84 -23.02 -22.52
C ASN A 361 -14.71 -22.03 -23.68
N LEU A 362 -15.13 -20.77 -23.47
CA LEU A 362 -14.96 -19.72 -24.48
C LEU A 362 -13.49 -19.37 -24.71
N TYR A 363 -12.66 -19.39 -23.68
CA TYR A 363 -11.22 -19.16 -23.80
C TYR A 363 -10.49 -20.34 -24.47
N ARG A 364 -11.08 -21.52 -24.52
CA ARG A 364 -10.46 -22.69 -25.15
C ARG A 364 -10.11 -22.42 -26.61
N GLY A 365 -11.04 -21.92 -27.41
CA GLY A 365 -10.89 -21.63 -28.84
C GLY A 365 -10.11 -22.69 -29.61
N ASP A 366 -10.56 -23.17 -30.71
CA ASP A 366 -9.95 -24.28 -31.43
C ASP A 366 -8.68 -23.97 -32.20
N THR A 367 -8.03 -22.83 -31.92
CA THR A 367 -7.04 -22.33 -32.84
C THR A 367 -5.66 -22.25 -32.22
N SER A 368 -4.70 -22.81 -32.95
CA SER A 368 -3.26 -22.55 -32.72
C SER A 368 -2.86 -21.11 -33.06
N ASN A 369 -3.74 -20.37 -33.72
CA ASN A 369 -3.49 -19.00 -34.15
C ASN A 369 -3.69 -18.02 -32.99
N PHE A 370 -2.69 -17.22 -32.67
CA PHE A 370 -2.74 -16.18 -31.65
C PHE A 370 -3.93 -15.20 -31.83
N TRP A 371 -4.28 -14.88 -33.04
CA TRP A 371 -5.34 -13.92 -33.34
C TRP A 371 -6.74 -14.41 -32.91
N ASP A 372 -6.91 -15.71 -32.73
CA ASP A 372 -8.15 -16.32 -32.27
C ASP A 372 -8.24 -16.44 -30.74
N TRP A 373 -7.14 -16.11 -30.02
CA TRP A 373 -7.17 -16.01 -28.58
C TRP A 373 -8.18 -14.93 -28.16
N LYS A 374 -8.90 -15.18 -27.09
CA LYS A 374 -10.02 -14.35 -26.70
C LYS A 374 -9.54 -13.07 -25.99
N PRO A 375 -10.01 -11.89 -26.44
CA PRO A 375 -9.57 -10.63 -25.87
C PRO A 375 -10.28 -10.31 -24.55
N SER A 376 -9.55 -9.68 -23.64
CA SER A 376 -10.09 -8.95 -22.49
C SER A 376 -9.55 -7.51 -22.54
N ARG A 377 -10.42 -6.53 -22.29
CA ARG A 377 -10.08 -5.09 -22.33
C ARG A 377 -10.65 -4.42 -21.12
N LYS A 378 -9.79 -3.66 -20.42
CA LYS A 378 -10.17 -2.99 -19.17
C LYS A 378 -9.64 -1.56 -19.18
N LEU A 379 -10.48 -0.64 -18.74
CA LEU A 379 -10.08 0.72 -18.38
C LEU A 379 -10.14 0.84 -16.86
N SER A 380 -9.17 1.49 -16.29
CA SER A 380 -9.14 1.80 -14.85
C SER A 380 -8.93 3.29 -14.64
N PHE A 381 -9.55 3.80 -13.60
CA PHE A 381 -9.35 5.16 -13.11
C PHE A 381 -9.30 5.11 -11.59
N GLY A 382 -8.34 5.83 -11.00
CA GLY A 382 -8.13 5.86 -9.56
C GLY A 382 -7.84 7.26 -9.04
N VAL A 383 -8.30 7.50 -7.83
CA VAL A 383 -8.03 8.70 -7.04
C VAL A 383 -7.55 8.26 -5.68
N GLN A 384 -6.43 8.79 -5.22
CA GLN A 384 -5.88 8.51 -3.91
C GLN A 384 -5.49 9.82 -3.23
N TRP A 385 -5.87 9.95 -1.96
CA TRP A 385 -5.38 10.98 -1.07
C TRP A 385 -4.54 10.35 0.04
N ASP A 386 -3.28 10.76 0.15
CA ASP A 386 -2.34 10.30 1.17
C ASP A 386 -1.94 11.47 2.09
N GLY A 387 -2.52 11.49 3.28
CA GLY A 387 -2.24 12.46 4.34
C GLY A 387 -1.46 11.83 5.50
N ARG A 388 -0.70 10.75 5.26
CA ARG A 388 0.16 10.11 6.26
C ARG A 388 1.44 10.90 6.45
N ASP A 389 1.95 10.91 7.68
CA ASP A 389 3.25 11.49 8.02
C ASP A 389 4.42 10.74 7.36
N TYR A 390 4.40 9.40 7.41
CA TYR A 390 5.37 8.52 6.75
C TYR A 390 4.64 7.44 5.96
N ILE A 391 5.15 7.09 4.80
CA ILE A 391 4.62 5.97 3.99
C ILE A 391 4.89 4.64 4.70
N THR A 392 6.12 4.46 5.19
CA THR A 392 6.53 3.32 6.02
C THR A 392 6.51 3.75 7.49
N ASN A 393 5.96 2.93 8.38
CA ASN A 393 5.84 3.25 9.81
C ASN A 393 5.03 4.51 10.11
N THR A 394 3.88 4.62 9.48
CA THR A 394 2.93 5.69 9.72
C THR A 394 2.59 5.81 11.20
N THR A 395 2.76 7.01 11.76
CA THR A 395 2.41 7.27 13.16
C THR A 395 1.11 8.07 13.30
N LYS A 396 0.74 8.82 12.27
CA LYS A 396 -0.51 9.58 12.22
C LYS A 396 -0.92 9.86 10.78
N GLY A 397 -2.19 10.16 10.60
CA GLY A 397 -2.73 10.55 9.31
C GLY A 397 -3.70 9.54 8.73
N TYR A 398 -4.02 9.69 7.48
CA TYR A 398 -5.02 8.86 6.80
C TYR A 398 -4.71 8.66 5.32
N LEU A 399 -5.19 7.56 4.80
CA LEU A 399 -5.10 7.20 3.39
C LEU A 399 -6.50 6.91 2.87
N LEU A 400 -6.90 7.57 1.79
CA LEU A 400 -8.17 7.36 1.11
C LEU A 400 -7.89 6.95 -0.33
N SER A 401 -8.58 5.94 -0.84
CA SER A 401 -8.47 5.59 -2.25
C SER A 401 -9.82 5.17 -2.82
N THR A 402 -10.02 5.48 -4.08
CA THR A 402 -11.19 5.03 -4.86
C THR A 402 -10.71 4.69 -6.26
N SER A 403 -11.12 3.54 -6.76
CA SER A 403 -10.83 3.12 -8.13
C SER A 403 -12.05 2.51 -8.80
N ILE A 404 -12.19 2.76 -10.09
CA ILE A 404 -13.21 2.18 -10.95
C ILE A 404 -12.52 1.42 -12.08
N THR A 405 -12.99 0.21 -12.34
CA THR A 405 -12.56 -0.61 -13.47
C THR A 405 -13.76 -0.90 -14.36
N TYR A 406 -13.65 -0.53 -15.61
CA TYR A 406 -14.63 -0.83 -16.67
C TYR A 406 -14.04 -1.92 -17.56
N ALA A 407 -14.67 -3.11 -17.59
CA ALA A 407 -14.22 -4.24 -18.39
C ALA A 407 -15.19 -4.53 -19.53
N GLY A 408 -14.68 -4.67 -20.75
CA GLY A 408 -15.47 -5.02 -21.93
C GLY A 408 -16.44 -3.92 -22.38
N GLY A 409 -17.74 -4.22 -22.45
CA GLY A 409 -18.77 -3.28 -22.88
C GLY A 409 -18.54 -2.76 -24.29
N PHE A 410 -18.49 -1.45 -24.46
CA PHE A 410 -18.25 -0.82 -25.78
C PHE A 410 -16.87 -1.15 -26.37
N MET A 411 -15.90 -1.54 -25.54
CA MET A 411 -14.58 -1.97 -26.01
C MET A 411 -14.60 -3.41 -26.54
N GLY A 412 -15.65 -4.17 -26.23
CA GLY A 412 -15.73 -5.59 -26.53
C GLY A 412 -14.82 -6.46 -25.65
N GLY A 413 -14.90 -7.75 -25.78
CA GLY A 413 -14.20 -8.72 -24.96
C GLY A 413 -15.16 -9.69 -24.30
N LEU A 414 -14.64 -10.73 -23.64
CA LEU A 414 -15.49 -11.72 -22.97
C LEU A 414 -15.93 -11.27 -21.57
N SER A 415 -15.07 -10.53 -20.86
CA SER A 415 -15.42 -9.99 -19.54
C SER A 415 -16.16 -8.68 -19.68
N ASN A 416 -17.32 -8.56 -19.00
CA ASN A 416 -18.20 -7.39 -19.09
C ASN A 416 -18.72 -7.03 -17.70
N TYR A 417 -18.03 -6.11 -17.01
CA TYR A 417 -18.42 -5.66 -15.67
C TYR A 417 -17.89 -4.25 -15.39
N ILE A 418 -18.43 -3.63 -14.35
CA ILE A 418 -17.87 -2.42 -13.73
C ILE A 418 -17.57 -2.77 -12.28
N ARG A 419 -16.33 -2.55 -11.83
CA ARG A 419 -15.94 -2.71 -10.43
C ARG A 419 -15.59 -1.36 -9.85
N LEU A 420 -16.20 -1.04 -8.71
CA LEU A 420 -15.84 0.10 -7.88
C LEU A 420 -15.19 -0.43 -6.61
N ASN A 421 -13.99 0.04 -6.32
CA ASN A 421 -13.33 -0.21 -5.04
C ASN A 421 -13.11 1.13 -4.34
N THR A 422 -13.38 1.18 -3.04
CA THR A 422 -13.06 2.34 -2.20
C THR A 422 -12.45 1.85 -0.90
N SER A 423 -11.45 2.55 -0.40
CA SER A 423 -10.83 2.22 0.88
C SER A 423 -10.43 3.46 1.65
N ALA A 424 -10.43 3.34 2.97
CA ALA A 424 -9.97 4.36 3.89
C ALA A 424 -9.19 3.68 5.02
N ALA A 425 -8.06 4.27 5.41
CA ALA A 425 -7.30 3.85 6.56
C ALA A 425 -6.88 5.08 7.37
N GLY A 426 -7.06 5.00 8.69
CA GLY A 426 -6.66 6.03 9.64
C GLY A 426 -5.64 5.47 10.63
N TYR A 427 -4.65 6.25 10.95
CA TYR A 427 -3.53 5.89 11.82
C TYR A 427 -3.43 6.87 12.98
N LEU A 428 -3.31 6.34 14.19
CA LEU A 428 -3.20 7.13 15.40
C LEU A 428 -2.23 6.47 16.38
N LYS A 429 -1.30 7.27 16.88
CA LYS A 429 -0.46 6.86 18.01
C LYS A 429 -1.30 6.97 19.29
N LEU A 430 -1.54 5.85 19.96
CA LEU A 430 -2.30 5.81 21.22
C LEU A 430 -1.48 6.36 22.37
N PHE A 431 -0.32 5.76 22.63
CA PHE A 431 0.62 6.18 23.65
C PHE A 431 2.00 5.61 23.37
N SER A 432 2.98 6.13 24.09
CA SER A 432 4.37 5.67 24.02
C SER A 432 4.75 5.00 25.34
N VAL A 433 5.47 3.88 25.25
CA VAL A 433 6.04 3.16 26.38
C VAL A 433 7.55 3.35 26.34
N ASN A 434 8.10 3.90 27.41
CA ASN A 434 9.56 4.06 27.55
C ASN A 434 10.13 2.83 28.25
N ILE A 435 10.99 2.09 27.57
CA ILE A 435 11.66 0.89 28.08
C ILE A 435 13.11 1.26 28.35
N LYS A 436 13.58 1.08 29.61
CA LYS A 436 14.87 1.58 30.10
C LYS A 436 16.10 1.25 29.24
N GLU A 437 16.05 0.19 28.42
CA GLU A 437 17.18 -0.26 27.60
C GLU A 437 16.90 -0.22 26.08
N GLU A 438 15.62 -0.06 25.68
CA GLU A 438 15.20 -0.18 24.29
C GLU A 438 14.63 1.13 23.69
N GLY A 439 14.58 2.20 24.50
CA GLY A 439 14.04 3.49 24.06
C GLY A 439 12.50 3.56 24.10
N THR A 440 11.96 4.54 23.38
CA THR A 440 10.53 4.82 23.37
C THR A 440 9.82 4.03 22.25
N LYS A 441 8.93 3.12 22.62
CA LYS A 441 8.12 2.34 21.68
C LYS A 441 6.69 2.90 21.59
N ASN A 442 6.20 3.11 20.37
CA ASN A 442 4.87 3.68 20.11
C ASN A 442 3.85 2.57 19.89
N ILE A 443 2.74 2.61 20.62
CA ILE A 443 1.58 1.76 20.36
C ILE A 443 0.67 2.46 19.36
N MET A 444 0.39 1.76 18.26
CA MET A 444 -0.32 2.30 17.13
C MET A 444 -1.71 1.69 17.01
N LEU A 445 -2.69 2.53 16.71
CA LEU A 445 -4.03 2.13 16.27
C LEU A 445 -4.13 2.36 14.75
N CYS A 446 -4.56 1.34 14.04
CA CYS A 446 -4.97 1.44 12.65
C CYS A 446 -6.44 1.03 12.54
N VAL A 447 -7.25 1.88 11.93
CA VAL A 447 -8.63 1.58 11.57
C VAL A 447 -8.74 1.65 10.06
N SER A 448 -9.14 0.56 9.44
CA SER A 448 -9.29 0.49 7.99
C SER A 448 -10.66 -0.04 7.59
N THR A 449 -11.15 0.45 6.47
CA THR A 449 -12.37 -0.01 5.82
C THR A 449 -12.17 -0.03 4.32
N SER A 450 -12.67 -1.06 3.66
CA SER A 450 -12.68 -1.13 2.20
C SER A 450 -14.01 -1.70 1.71
N ALA A 451 -14.58 -1.10 0.69
CA ALA A 451 -15.81 -1.57 0.07
C ALA A 451 -15.61 -1.74 -1.43
N SER A 452 -16.06 -2.87 -1.93
CA SER A 452 -15.98 -3.22 -3.35
C SER A 452 -17.36 -3.62 -3.86
N PHE A 453 -17.67 -3.15 -5.06
CA PHE A 453 -18.96 -3.35 -5.71
C PHE A 453 -18.74 -3.81 -7.14
N MET A 454 -19.48 -4.83 -7.56
CA MET A 454 -19.55 -5.30 -8.94
C MET A 454 -20.89 -4.93 -9.55
N PHE A 455 -20.89 -4.17 -10.61
CA PHE A 455 -22.07 -3.75 -11.35
C PHE A 455 -22.15 -4.45 -12.70
N LYS A 456 -23.36 -4.79 -13.10
CA LYS A 456 -23.62 -5.23 -14.48
C LYS A 456 -23.42 -4.07 -15.43
N GLN A 457 -22.88 -4.35 -16.59
CA GLN A 457 -22.90 -3.39 -17.68
C GLN A 457 -24.25 -3.35 -18.35
N LEU A 458 -24.61 -2.19 -18.91
CA LEU A 458 -25.82 -2.00 -19.72
C LEU A 458 -25.72 -2.69 -21.09
N TYR A 459 -24.53 -3.16 -21.47
CA TYR A 459 -24.31 -3.86 -22.72
C TYR A 459 -25.06 -5.19 -22.73
N ASN A 460 -25.83 -5.45 -23.78
CA ASN A 460 -26.66 -6.63 -23.87
C ASN A 460 -25.81 -7.89 -24.14
N TYR A 461 -25.28 -8.47 -23.07
CA TYR A 461 -24.47 -9.66 -23.07
C TYR A 461 -25.22 -10.89 -23.63
N ASN A 462 -26.56 -10.94 -23.48
CA ASN A 462 -27.39 -12.02 -23.94
C ASN A 462 -27.44 -12.17 -25.47
N LYS A 463 -27.13 -11.11 -26.22
CA LYS A 463 -27.22 -11.15 -27.69
C LYS A 463 -26.17 -12.09 -28.32
N VAL A 464 -25.01 -12.22 -27.71
CA VAL A 464 -23.90 -13.06 -28.21
C VAL A 464 -24.18 -14.56 -28.03
N TYR A 465 -25.15 -14.90 -27.20
CA TYR A 465 -25.35 -16.28 -26.73
C TYR A 465 -26.73 -16.87 -27.05
N LYS A 466 -27.65 -16.07 -27.53
CA LYS A 466 -28.97 -16.56 -27.96
C LYS A 466 -28.94 -17.38 -29.27
N ASP A 467 -27.87 -17.26 -30.03
CA ASP A 467 -27.82 -17.75 -31.40
C ASP A 467 -27.15 -19.13 -31.57
N ASP A 468 -26.75 -19.80 -30.46
CA ASP A 468 -26.17 -21.14 -30.55
C ASP A 468 -27.00 -22.17 -29.76
N PRO A 469 -28.04 -22.78 -30.40
CA PRO A 469 -28.92 -23.77 -29.76
C PRO A 469 -28.20 -25.08 -29.41
N SER A 470 -26.99 -25.31 -29.89
CA SER A 470 -26.24 -26.53 -29.61
C SER A 470 -25.61 -26.53 -28.20
N LYS A 471 -25.74 -25.43 -27.44
CA LYS A 471 -25.13 -25.24 -26.14
C LYS A 471 -26.16 -25.12 -25.03
N ASP A 472 -26.92 -26.18 -24.77
CA ASP A 472 -27.92 -26.22 -23.70
C ASP A 472 -27.36 -25.87 -22.31
N TYR A 473 -26.09 -26.16 -22.04
CA TYR A 473 -25.42 -25.77 -20.80
C TYR A 473 -25.22 -24.25 -20.65
N VAL A 474 -25.27 -23.50 -21.74
CA VAL A 474 -25.18 -22.03 -21.75
C VAL A 474 -26.40 -21.38 -21.11
N ALA A 475 -27.57 -22.04 -21.22
CA ALA A 475 -28.80 -21.56 -20.61
C ALA A 475 -28.84 -21.76 -19.09
N LEU A 476 -28.05 -22.70 -18.57
CA LEU A 476 -28.02 -23.05 -17.15
C LEU A 476 -27.18 -22.10 -16.30
N TRP A 477 -26.20 -21.46 -16.91
CA TRP A 477 -25.33 -20.54 -16.22
C TRP A 477 -25.27 -19.19 -16.94
N ASP A 478 -26.09 -18.25 -16.47
CA ASP A 478 -26.03 -16.86 -16.93
C ASP A 478 -25.08 -16.09 -15.98
N PRO A 479 -23.84 -15.82 -16.39
CA PRO A 479 -22.93 -15.07 -15.53
C PRO A 479 -23.54 -13.69 -15.29
N LYS A 480 -23.90 -13.42 -14.05
CA LYS A 480 -24.55 -12.17 -13.64
C LYS A 480 -23.78 -10.95 -14.12
N PHE A 481 -22.47 -11.07 -14.27
CA PHE A 481 -21.57 -9.97 -14.55
C PHE A 481 -20.68 -10.16 -15.79
N GLY A 482 -20.76 -11.30 -16.46
CA GLY A 482 -19.81 -11.60 -17.54
C GLY A 482 -18.36 -11.56 -17.06
N ALA A 483 -18.11 -12.06 -15.86
CA ALA A 483 -16.81 -12.12 -15.22
C ALA A 483 -16.47 -13.55 -14.84
N THR A 484 -15.20 -13.93 -14.86
CA THR A 484 -14.74 -15.20 -14.32
C THR A 484 -14.79 -15.16 -12.78
N LYS A 485 -14.77 -16.32 -12.13
CA LYS A 485 -14.69 -16.38 -10.66
C LYS A 485 -13.46 -15.67 -10.09
N TYR A 486 -12.37 -15.59 -10.84
CA TYR A 486 -11.17 -14.85 -10.49
C TYR A 486 -11.30 -13.33 -10.65
N GLU A 487 -12.30 -12.89 -11.39
CA GLU A 487 -12.63 -11.48 -11.55
C GLU A 487 -13.74 -11.03 -10.58
N MET A 488 -14.47 -11.95 -9.97
CA MET A 488 -15.47 -11.65 -8.94
C MET A 488 -14.80 -11.29 -7.62
N LEU A 489 -15.55 -10.68 -6.71
CA LEU A 489 -15.08 -10.41 -5.36
C LEU A 489 -15.08 -11.68 -4.53
N TYR A 490 -14.16 -11.79 -3.58
CA TYR A 490 -14.07 -12.97 -2.73
C TYR A 490 -13.37 -12.65 -1.39
N ILE A 491 -13.67 -13.45 -0.37
CA ILE A 491 -12.89 -13.54 0.86
C ILE A 491 -11.75 -14.52 0.59
N ASP A 492 -10.51 -14.12 0.85
CA ASP A 492 -9.33 -14.97 0.67
C ASP A 492 -8.87 -15.66 1.96
N GLY A 493 -9.36 -15.20 3.10
CA GLY A 493 -9.01 -15.71 4.41
C GLY A 493 -7.66 -15.31 4.95
N MET A 494 -6.85 -14.60 4.17
CA MET A 494 -5.51 -14.13 4.52
C MET A 494 -5.45 -12.62 4.66
N THR A 495 -5.88 -11.90 3.65
CA THR A 495 -5.91 -10.44 3.63
C THR A 495 -7.29 -9.90 3.98
N ILE A 496 -8.31 -10.52 3.42
CA ILE A 496 -9.73 -10.18 3.61
C ILE A 496 -10.40 -11.35 4.33
N GLY A 497 -11.06 -11.06 5.46
CA GLY A 497 -11.72 -12.09 6.24
C GLY A 497 -10.74 -13.09 6.85
N ARG A 498 -9.75 -12.62 7.60
CA ARG A 498 -8.68 -13.44 8.19
C ARG A 498 -9.20 -14.68 8.92
N GLY A 499 -8.65 -15.84 8.57
CA GLY A 499 -8.97 -17.14 9.17
C GLY A 499 -10.25 -17.78 8.65
N PHE A 500 -10.92 -17.21 7.68
CA PHE A 500 -12.00 -17.86 6.97
C PHE A 500 -11.51 -18.63 5.75
N ASN A 501 -12.32 -19.59 5.33
CA ASN A 501 -12.16 -20.18 4.02
C ASN A 501 -12.54 -19.18 2.94
N MET A 502 -12.09 -19.48 1.76
CA MET A 502 -12.42 -18.74 0.58
C MET A 502 -13.94 -18.71 0.31
N VAL A 503 -14.48 -17.51 0.15
CA VAL A 503 -15.88 -17.29 -0.22
C VAL A 503 -15.87 -16.51 -1.54
N ILE A 504 -16.23 -17.21 -2.62
CA ILE A 504 -16.15 -16.71 -3.99
C ILE A 504 -17.48 -16.17 -4.51
N ASP A 505 -17.48 -15.67 -5.75
CA ASP A 505 -18.66 -15.21 -6.51
C ASP A 505 -19.46 -14.10 -5.81
N GLN A 506 -18.77 -13.18 -5.16
CA GLN A 506 -19.41 -12.06 -4.50
C GLN A 506 -19.47 -10.84 -5.41
N ALA A 507 -20.58 -10.11 -5.36
CA ALA A 507 -20.77 -8.83 -6.06
C ALA A 507 -20.63 -7.63 -5.12
N PHE A 508 -20.73 -7.86 -3.83
CA PHE A 508 -20.51 -6.90 -2.76
C PHE A 508 -19.54 -7.48 -1.74
N LEU A 509 -18.59 -6.64 -1.34
CA LEU A 509 -17.65 -6.96 -0.27
C LEU A 509 -17.37 -5.68 0.51
N TRP A 510 -17.48 -5.75 1.82
CA TRP A 510 -17.16 -4.65 2.73
C TRP A 510 -16.32 -5.19 3.89
N ASP A 511 -15.05 -4.88 3.88
CA ASP A 511 -14.08 -5.33 4.88
C ASP A 511 -13.72 -4.19 5.82
N ASN A 512 -13.80 -4.45 7.13
CA ASN A 512 -13.49 -3.49 8.17
C ASN A 512 -12.53 -4.14 9.15
N MET A 513 -11.49 -3.40 9.55
CA MET A 513 -10.48 -3.89 10.48
C MET A 513 -10.03 -2.80 11.45
N ILE A 514 -9.87 -3.21 12.70
CA ILE A 514 -9.25 -2.41 13.75
C ILE A 514 -8.06 -3.21 14.23
N GLU A 515 -6.88 -2.62 14.15
CA GLU A 515 -5.61 -3.23 14.57
C GLU A 515 -4.92 -2.34 15.61
N ILE A 516 -4.44 -2.95 16.68
CA ILE A 516 -3.54 -2.32 17.63
C ILE A 516 -2.21 -3.05 17.54
N SER A 517 -1.16 -2.31 17.28
CA SER A 517 0.18 -2.87 17.08
C SER A 517 1.20 -2.31 18.07
N TYR A 518 2.11 -3.18 18.50
CA TYR A 518 3.24 -2.89 19.37
C TYR A 518 4.53 -3.37 18.71
N PRO A 519 5.54 -2.51 18.50
CA PRO A 519 6.81 -2.89 17.89
C PRO A 519 7.64 -3.74 18.89
N LEU A 520 7.81 -5.02 18.59
CA LEU A 520 8.74 -5.90 19.32
C LEU A 520 10.18 -5.57 18.93
N VAL A 521 10.43 -5.48 17.62
CA VAL A 521 11.67 -5.00 17.02
C VAL A 521 11.30 -3.90 16.04
N GLU A 522 11.84 -2.71 16.23
CA GLU A 522 11.51 -1.58 15.37
C GLU A 522 11.76 -1.89 13.90
N ASN A 523 10.80 -1.53 13.06
CA ASN A 523 10.83 -1.71 11.61
C ASN A 523 10.89 -3.17 11.10
N ILE A 524 10.91 -4.17 11.99
CA ILE A 524 11.06 -5.58 11.61
C ILE A 524 9.89 -6.43 12.11
N LEU A 525 9.58 -6.37 13.41
CA LEU A 525 8.62 -7.29 14.03
C LEU A 525 7.65 -6.54 14.94
N GLN A 526 6.35 -6.82 14.76
CA GLN A 526 5.28 -6.25 15.58
C GLN A 526 4.43 -7.35 16.19
N ALA A 527 3.97 -7.13 17.43
CA ALA A 527 2.82 -7.82 17.97
C ALA A 527 1.55 -7.06 17.58
N GLU A 528 0.51 -7.79 17.21
CA GLU A 528 -0.78 -7.20 16.80
C GLU A 528 -1.94 -7.87 17.52
N VAL A 529 -2.96 -7.07 17.82
CA VAL A 529 -4.31 -7.52 18.18
C VAL A 529 -5.26 -6.91 17.17
N PHE A 530 -6.16 -7.69 16.62
CA PHE A 530 -7.10 -7.20 15.63
C PHE A 530 -8.53 -7.70 15.86
N VAL A 531 -9.47 -6.92 15.35
CA VAL A 531 -10.88 -7.29 15.16
C VAL A 531 -11.26 -6.91 13.73
N SER A 532 -11.88 -7.84 13.02
CA SER A 532 -12.37 -7.59 11.66
C SER A 532 -13.82 -8.00 11.48
N ALA A 533 -14.49 -7.33 10.55
CA ALA A 533 -15.85 -7.60 10.13
C ALA A 533 -15.94 -7.47 8.60
N THR A 534 -16.13 -8.60 7.92
CA THR A 534 -16.22 -8.65 6.46
C THR A 534 -17.64 -9.00 6.06
N GLY A 535 -18.33 -8.08 5.38
CA GLY A 535 -19.67 -8.26 4.84
C GLY A 535 -19.62 -8.63 3.37
N VAL A 536 -20.39 -9.63 2.96
CA VAL A 536 -20.47 -10.04 1.54
C VAL A 536 -21.89 -10.37 1.11
N ASN A 537 -22.15 -10.18 -0.17
CA ASN A 537 -23.37 -10.65 -0.84
C ASN A 537 -23.07 -11.01 -2.29
N SER A 538 -23.69 -12.08 -2.77
CA SER A 538 -23.55 -12.54 -4.16
C SER A 538 -24.23 -11.60 -5.18
N GLU A 539 -25.17 -10.77 -4.74
CA GLU A 539 -25.86 -9.77 -5.57
C GLU A 539 -26.02 -8.45 -4.82
N LEU A 540 -25.89 -7.34 -5.53
CA LEU A 540 -26.05 -6.01 -4.94
C LEU A 540 -27.46 -5.72 -4.41
N ASN A 541 -28.51 -6.26 -5.06
CA ASN A 541 -29.90 -6.11 -4.62
C ASN A 541 -30.17 -6.78 -3.28
N GLN A 542 -29.43 -7.83 -2.94
CA GLN A 542 -29.55 -8.56 -1.68
C GLN A 542 -29.02 -7.76 -0.48
N VAL A 543 -28.14 -6.79 -0.70
CA VAL A 543 -27.61 -5.92 0.36
C VAL A 543 -28.75 -5.18 1.11
N LYS A 544 -29.83 -4.84 0.40
CA LYS A 544 -31.01 -4.20 1.02
C LYS A 544 -31.79 -5.15 1.94
N GLN A 545 -31.67 -6.45 1.74
CA GLN A 545 -32.34 -7.46 2.55
C GLN A 545 -31.50 -7.86 3.76
N GLY A 546 -30.19 -7.66 3.70
CA GLY A 546 -29.22 -7.92 4.76
C GLY A 546 -27.87 -8.34 4.20
N ILE A 547 -26.85 -8.19 5.03
CA ILE A 547 -25.46 -8.52 4.68
C ILE A 547 -25.04 -9.78 5.43
N ASN A 548 -24.34 -10.66 4.76
CA ASN A 548 -23.72 -11.82 5.38
C ASN A 548 -22.36 -11.42 5.97
N TRP A 549 -22.26 -11.47 7.28
CA TRP A 549 -21.10 -11.01 8.03
C TRP A 549 -20.20 -12.15 8.49
N TYR A 550 -18.90 -11.91 8.36
CA TYR A 550 -17.80 -12.74 8.76
C TYR A 550 -16.94 -11.96 9.74
N PHE A 551 -16.95 -12.35 11.00
CA PHE A 551 -16.23 -11.67 12.07
C PHE A 551 -15.01 -12.49 12.47
N ALA A 552 -13.90 -11.82 12.69
CA ALA A 552 -12.71 -12.44 13.24
C ALA A 552 -12.08 -11.53 14.30
N ALA A 553 -11.54 -12.12 15.33
CA ALA A 553 -10.71 -11.46 16.31
C ALA A 553 -9.49 -12.32 16.63
N GLY A 554 -8.35 -11.70 16.79
CA GLY A 554 -7.13 -12.46 17.01
C GLY A 554 -5.97 -11.63 17.48
N THR A 555 -4.90 -12.35 17.81
CA THR A 555 -3.61 -11.78 18.14
C THR A 555 -2.51 -12.52 17.40
N GLY A 556 -1.44 -11.84 17.10
CA GLY A 556 -0.34 -12.45 16.35
C GLY A 556 0.90 -11.59 16.30
N ILE A 557 1.83 -12.07 15.52
CA ILE A 557 3.07 -11.37 15.20
C ILE A 557 3.15 -11.13 13.69
N LYS A 558 3.63 -9.95 13.32
CA LYS A 558 3.75 -9.48 11.93
C LYS A 558 5.16 -9.05 11.62
N LEU A 559 5.72 -9.58 10.54
CA LEU A 559 6.96 -9.10 9.96
C LEU A 559 6.69 -7.87 9.08
N LYS A 560 7.44 -6.80 9.30
CA LYS A 560 7.40 -5.55 8.52
C LYS A 560 8.54 -5.45 7.51
N ILE A 561 9.02 -6.55 7.01
CA ILE A 561 10.08 -6.53 6.01
C ILE A 561 9.48 -6.10 4.68
N GLN A 562 10.05 -5.09 4.05
CA GLN A 562 9.60 -4.62 2.74
C GLN A 562 9.62 -5.77 1.72
N GLY A 563 8.49 -5.99 1.06
CA GLY A 563 8.31 -7.13 0.13
C GLY A 563 7.95 -8.46 0.81
N PHE A 564 7.92 -8.54 2.15
CA PHE A 564 7.58 -9.76 2.88
C PHE A 564 6.67 -9.48 4.10
N PRO A 565 5.49 -8.94 3.90
CA PRO A 565 4.57 -8.57 5.00
C PRO A 565 3.82 -9.80 5.51
N LEU A 566 4.50 -10.67 6.24
CA LEU A 566 3.94 -11.92 6.74
C LEU A 566 3.52 -11.80 8.19
N GLY A 567 2.32 -12.28 8.52
CA GLY A 567 1.82 -12.36 9.88
C GLY A 567 1.38 -13.77 10.26
N LEU A 568 1.64 -14.16 11.49
CA LEU A 568 1.15 -15.40 12.08
C LEU A 568 0.19 -15.05 13.23
N TYR A 569 -1.06 -15.48 13.10
CA TYR A 569 -2.14 -15.07 14.00
C TYR A 569 -2.87 -16.27 14.60
N LEU A 570 -3.24 -16.12 15.85
CA LEU A 570 -4.20 -16.97 16.52
C LEU A 570 -5.57 -16.28 16.43
N VAL A 571 -6.52 -16.89 15.72
CA VAL A 571 -7.77 -16.25 15.31
C VAL A 571 -8.98 -17.04 15.80
N LYS A 572 -9.98 -16.33 16.29
CA LYS A 572 -11.33 -16.83 16.54
C LYS A 572 -12.30 -16.21 15.56
N ASN A 573 -13.10 -17.06 14.90
CA ASN A 573 -14.04 -16.69 13.84
C ASN A 573 -15.47 -16.98 14.25
N TRP A 574 -16.40 -16.14 13.79
CA TRP A 574 -17.83 -16.38 13.85
C TRP A 574 -18.54 -15.68 12.69
N THR A 575 -19.74 -16.15 12.35
CA THR A 575 -20.51 -15.64 11.22
C THR A 575 -21.93 -15.28 11.63
N TYR A 576 -22.46 -14.26 10.95
CA TYR A 576 -23.88 -13.95 10.96
C TYR A 576 -24.39 -13.95 9.52
N LYS A 577 -25.27 -14.92 9.20
CA LYS A 577 -25.86 -15.04 7.87
C LYS A 577 -27.26 -14.47 7.88
N HIS A 578 -27.55 -13.61 6.93
CA HIS A 578 -28.89 -13.13 6.66
C HIS A 578 -29.55 -13.91 5.52
N GLN A 579 -28.78 -14.43 4.58
CA GLN A 579 -29.22 -15.19 3.42
C GLN A 579 -28.34 -16.43 3.24
N SER A 580 -28.92 -17.51 2.72
CA SER A 580 -28.09 -18.64 2.29
C SER A 580 -27.23 -18.21 1.09
N ILE A 581 -25.95 -18.50 1.19
CA ILE A 581 -25.03 -18.26 0.08
C ILE A 581 -25.25 -19.36 -0.94
N THR A 582 -25.64 -18.95 -2.14
CA THR A 582 -26.05 -19.86 -3.22
C THR A 582 -24.89 -20.41 -4.05
N SER A 583 -23.63 -20.05 -3.78
CA SER A 583 -22.52 -20.67 -4.48
C SER A 583 -22.20 -22.05 -3.88
N MET A 584 -22.10 -23.03 -4.72
CA MET A 584 -21.85 -24.43 -4.30
C MET A 584 -20.51 -24.61 -3.57
N GLU A 585 -19.53 -23.84 -3.91
CA GLU A 585 -18.25 -23.81 -3.19
C GLU A 585 -18.37 -23.13 -1.82
N GLY A 586 -19.26 -22.15 -1.67
CA GLY A 586 -19.49 -21.43 -0.42
C GLY A 586 -20.14 -22.28 0.67
N GLU A 587 -21.08 -23.16 0.37
CA GLU A 587 -21.81 -23.91 1.40
C GLU A 587 -20.96 -24.98 2.11
N ARG A 588 -20.03 -25.61 1.43
CA ARG A 588 -19.16 -26.63 2.04
C ARG A 588 -17.95 -26.08 2.75
N THR A 589 -17.48 -24.91 2.38
CA THR A 589 -16.34 -24.25 3.02
C THR A 589 -16.68 -23.70 4.40
N TRP A 590 -17.95 -23.68 4.79
CA TRP A 590 -18.38 -23.14 6.09
C TRP A 590 -17.90 -23.91 7.32
N ASN A 591 -17.68 -25.21 7.18
CA ASN A 591 -17.27 -26.08 8.27
C ASN A 591 -15.78 -26.34 8.31
N SER A 592 -15.06 -25.90 7.31
CA SER A 592 -13.62 -26.02 7.23
C SER A 592 -13.00 -24.64 7.37
N ILE A 593 -11.97 -24.53 8.11
CA ILE A 593 -11.27 -23.28 8.33
C ILE A 593 -10.29 -23.06 7.20
N GLY A 594 -10.45 -22.04 6.54
CA GLY A 594 -9.95 -21.25 5.68
C GLY A 594 -8.79 -21.32 4.83
N GLY A 595 -8.62 -20.36 4.04
CA GLY A 595 -7.47 -20.07 3.20
C GLY A 595 -6.14 -19.92 3.94
N SER A 596 -5.99 -20.49 5.12
CA SER A 596 -4.72 -20.53 5.85
C SER A 596 -3.93 -21.76 5.45
N PHE A 597 -2.66 -21.57 5.23
CA PHE A 597 -1.71 -22.63 4.91
C PHE A 597 -1.58 -23.68 6.05
N PHE A 598 -1.80 -23.23 7.28
CA PHE A 598 -1.80 -24.07 8.48
C PHE A 598 -3.06 -23.81 9.29
N ASN A 599 -3.90 -24.81 9.34
CA ASN A 599 -5.12 -24.74 10.11
C ASN A 599 -5.16 -25.86 11.15
N PHE A 600 -5.01 -25.48 12.41
CA PHE A 600 -5.02 -26.40 13.54
C PHE A 600 -6.31 -26.21 14.35
N GLY A 601 -7.42 -26.76 13.89
CA GLY A 601 -8.64 -26.78 14.70
C GLY A 601 -9.96 -26.63 13.91
N ARG A 602 -11.06 -26.89 14.60
CA ARG A 602 -12.43 -26.73 14.06
C ARG A 602 -12.96 -25.33 14.35
N SER A 603 -13.55 -24.69 13.34
CA SER A 603 -14.00 -23.28 13.37
C SER A 603 -15.06 -22.96 14.41
N ASP A 604 -15.83 -23.93 14.85
CA ASP A 604 -17.01 -23.75 15.69
C ASP A 604 -16.69 -23.77 17.20
N ARG A 605 -15.54 -24.29 17.63
CA ARG A 605 -15.20 -24.47 19.06
C ARG A 605 -13.80 -24.05 19.48
N GLY A 606 -12.89 -23.70 18.55
CA GLY A 606 -11.47 -23.44 18.83
C GLY A 606 -10.96 -22.12 18.28
N MET A 607 -9.69 -21.86 18.54
CA MET A 607 -8.90 -20.83 17.86
C MET A 607 -8.10 -21.50 16.72
N SER A 608 -7.91 -20.77 15.65
CA SER A 608 -7.15 -21.23 14.49
C SER A 608 -5.83 -20.49 14.38
N LEU A 609 -4.77 -21.20 14.03
CA LEU A 609 -3.52 -20.58 13.64
C LEU A 609 -3.59 -20.20 12.16
N VAL A 610 -3.43 -18.93 11.87
CA VAL A 610 -3.60 -18.37 10.53
C VAL A 610 -2.32 -17.70 10.09
N LEU A 611 -1.78 -18.13 8.96
CA LEU A 611 -0.77 -17.38 8.23
C LEU A 611 -1.48 -16.33 7.38
N ALA A 612 -1.32 -15.07 7.71
CA ALA A 612 -1.93 -13.97 6.98
C ALA A 612 -0.87 -13.12 6.29
N ILE A 613 -1.25 -12.55 5.17
CA ILE A 613 -0.47 -11.50 4.52
C ILE A 613 -1.07 -10.18 4.98
N SER A 614 -0.23 -9.34 5.55
CA SER A 614 -0.63 -7.99 5.83
C SER A 614 -0.47 -7.17 4.55
N THR A 615 -1.56 -6.88 3.89
CA THR A 615 -1.59 -5.71 3.03
C THR A 615 -1.64 -4.48 3.94
N SER A 616 -0.50 -4.04 4.46
CA SER A 616 -0.41 -2.61 4.72
C SER A 616 -0.67 -2.00 3.35
N LEU A 617 -1.74 -1.22 3.23
CA LEU A 617 -2.02 -0.43 2.04
C LEU A 617 -0.75 0.37 1.71
N ILE A 618 0.01 -0.10 0.71
CA ILE A 618 1.22 0.53 0.21
C ILE A 618 0.78 1.73 -0.62
#